data_d91eaf164f5a088e944561689d3edd55
#
_entry.id   d91eaf164f5a088e944561689d3edd55
#
_cell.length_a   1.000
_cell.length_b   1.000
_cell.length_c   1.000
_cell.angle_alpha   90.00
_cell.angle_beta   90.00
_cell.angle_gamma   90.00
#
_symmetry.space_group_name_H-M   'P 1'
#
loop_
_entity.id
_entity.type
_entity.pdbx_description
1 polymer ?
#
loop_
_entity_poly.entity_id
_entity_poly.type
_entity_poly.pdbx_seq_one_letter_code
_entity_poly.pdbx_strand_id
1 'polypeptide(L)'
;MMNERNKPIVQDPETRRHNFDEVSLGFDRQRMIDEANRCLGCKNAACVTGCPVEVNIPLFIAALKNDDPDKALEIINETNSLPAVCGRVCPQEKQCESKCVRGIKGQPVAIGQLERYAGTYGKSTFSVKPDNGKKVCVIGSGPASLTCAAELRKAGCEVIVKEAFHTAGGVLVYGIPEFRLPKEIVGQEIDKLKQAGVEFELNFIAGKTETLSQLREEYDAVFIGTGAGLPMFMNIPGESLKGVYSANEYLTRVNLMKAYKEGADTPVLHGKKVCVIGAGNVACDAARTALRLGAEEVSMLYRRGREEMPARREEIEHAEEEGVKLVFLVNPVRFLGENGAVNGAECIRMELGEPDASGRRRPVPVEGSEFIYPC
;
A
#
# COMPACT_ATOMS: atom_id res chain seq x y z
N MET A 1 22.00 -16.88 17.88
CA MET A 1 20.77 -16.17 18.23
C MET A 1 20.73 -14.68 17.84
N MET A 2 21.81 -13.92 17.76
CA MET A 2 21.79 -12.50 17.30
C MET A 2 21.69 -12.30 15.76
N ASN A 3 21.69 -13.34 14.94
CA ASN A 3 21.71 -13.24 13.48
C ASN A 3 20.32 -13.33 12.83
N GLU A 4 19.33 -13.85 13.54
CA GLU A 4 17.98 -13.99 13.02
C GLU A 4 17.12 -12.76 13.36
N ARG A 5 16.27 -12.39 12.42
CA ARG A 5 15.31 -11.30 12.53
C ARG A 5 14.08 -11.76 13.32
N ASN A 6 13.61 -10.93 14.24
CA ASN A 6 12.33 -11.17 14.88
C ASN A 6 11.19 -11.09 13.85
N LYS A 7 10.25 -12.04 13.93
CA LYS A 7 9.06 -12.05 13.10
C LYS A 7 7.92 -11.31 13.80
N PRO A 8 7.08 -10.55 13.05
CA PRO A 8 5.88 -9.98 13.62
C PRO A 8 4.90 -11.08 14.06
N ILE A 9 3.97 -10.70 14.93
CA ILE A 9 2.81 -11.54 15.23
C ILE A 9 1.88 -11.47 14.03
N VAL A 10 1.43 -12.61 13.54
CA VAL A 10 0.55 -12.72 12.37
C VAL A 10 -0.61 -13.64 12.69
N GLN A 11 -1.81 -13.32 12.21
CA GLN A 11 -2.96 -14.20 12.33
C GLN A 11 -2.72 -15.53 11.60
N ASP A 12 -3.27 -16.61 12.13
CA ASP A 12 -3.25 -17.92 11.47
C ASP A 12 -3.88 -17.86 10.07
N PRO A 13 -3.29 -18.49 9.04
CA PRO A 13 -3.76 -18.43 7.66
C PRO A 13 -5.21 -18.85 7.44
N GLU A 14 -5.66 -19.95 8.08
CA GLU A 14 -7.05 -20.42 7.95
C GLU A 14 -8.03 -19.47 8.63
N THR A 15 -7.63 -18.82 9.72
CA THR A 15 -8.45 -17.81 10.39
C THR A 15 -8.54 -16.54 9.58
N ARG A 16 -7.39 -15.99 9.15
CA ARG A 16 -7.32 -14.68 8.53
C ARG A 16 -7.93 -14.61 7.13
N ARG A 17 -7.99 -15.74 6.41
CA ARG A 17 -8.62 -15.79 5.07
C ARG A 17 -10.14 -15.59 5.09
N HIS A 18 -10.77 -15.62 6.26
CA HIS A 18 -12.22 -15.48 6.45
C HIS A 18 -12.64 -14.19 7.16
N ASN A 19 -11.70 -13.28 7.47
CA ASN A 19 -12.00 -12.02 8.12
C ASN A 19 -11.24 -10.85 7.47
N PHE A 20 -11.62 -9.63 7.82
CA PHE A 20 -10.97 -8.40 7.35
C PHE A 20 -10.11 -7.72 8.43
N ASP A 21 -9.85 -8.38 9.55
CA ASP A 21 -9.00 -7.86 10.62
C ASP A 21 -7.54 -7.79 10.17
N GLU A 22 -6.76 -6.91 10.79
CA GLU A 22 -5.35 -6.71 10.43
C GLU A 22 -4.57 -8.02 10.55
N VAL A 23 -3.95 -8.46 9.46
CA VAL A 23 -3.25 -9.76 9.36
C VAL A 23 -1.95 -9.76 10.13
N SER A 24 -1.09 -8.77 9.87
CA SER A 24 0.19 -8.62 10.58
C SER A 24 -0.05 -7.71 11.78
N LEU A 25 0.07 -8.21 13.00
CA LEU A 25 -0.17 -7.45 14.23
C LEU A 25 1.09 -6.70 14.71
N GLY A 26 2.23 -6.89 14.03
CA GLY A 26 3.48 -6.23 14.35
C GLY A 26 4.20 -6.84 15.56
N PHE A 27 4.99 -6.04 16.24
CA PHE A 27 5.74 -6.45 17.44
C PHE A 27 4.98 -6.11 18.72
N ASP A 28 5.06 -7.03 19.69
CA ASP A 28 4.87 -6.68 21.09
C ASP A 28 6.12 -5.94 21.62
N ARG A 29 6.05 -5.45 22.85
CA ARG A 29 7.15 -4.69 23.48
C ARG A 29 8.45 -5.49 23.54
N GLN A 30 8.40 -6.79 23.86
CA GLN A 30 9.62 -7.60 24.00
C GLN A 30 10.29 -7.84 22.62
N ARG A 31 9.50 -8.20 21.60
CA ARG A 31 10.03 -8.35 20.22
C ARG A 31 10.60 -7.05 19.69
N MET A 32 9.97 -5.92 19.99
CA MET A 32 10.48 -4.60 19.61
C MET A 32 11.85 -4.33 20.22
N ILE A 33 12.03 -4.54 21.54
CA ILE A 33 13.31 -4.33 22.23
C ILE A 33 14.38 -5.29 21.67
N ASP A 34 14.04 -6.56 21.50
CA ASP A 34 14.96 -7.58 20.98
C ASP A 34 15.42 -7.23 19.57
N GLU A 35 14.50 -6.79 18.71
CA GLU A 35 14.82 -6.38 17.33
C GLU A 35 15.60 -5.07 17.29
N ALA A 36 15.26 -4.10 18.11
CA ALA A 36 15.99 -2.84 18.22
C ALA A 36 17.45 -3.08 18.63
N ASN A 37 17.69 -4.02 19.55
CA ASN A 37 19.02 -4.41 19.99
C ASN A 37 19.89 -5.06 18.90
N ARG A 38 19.30 -5.56 17.83
CA ARG A 38 20.06 -6.04 16.66
C ARG A 38 20.70 -4.90 15.87
N CYS A 39 20.20 -3.66 15.97
CA CYS A 39 20.77 -2.51 15.28
C CYS A 39 22.15 -2.16 15.82
N LEU A 40 23.14 -2.01 14.92
CA LEU A 40 24.52 -1.70 15.26
C LEU A 40 24.78 -0.21 15.53
N GLY A 41 23.81 0.67 15.29
CA GLY A 41 24.01 2.13 15.43
C GLY A 41 25.12 2.67 14.51
N CYS A 42 25.12 2.27 13.23
CA CYS A 42 26.20 2.58 12.30
C CYS A 42 26.38 4.11 12.15
N LYS A 43 27.64 4.59 12.21
CA LYS A 43 27.98 6.01 12.01
C LYS A 43 27.62 6.49 10.60
N ASN A 44 27.88 5.66 9.58
CA ASN A 44 27.52 5.88 8.18
C ASN A 44 26.42 4.88 7.83
N ALA A 45 25.19 5.17 8.21
CA ALA A 45 24.07 4.25 8.13
C ALA A 45 23.47 4.21 6.71
N ALA A 46 23.88 3.23 5.90
CA ALA A 46 23.38 3.04 4.54
C ALA A 46 21.84 2.83 4.49
N CYS A 47 21.21 2.41 5.59
CA CYS A 47 19.76 2.31 5.67
C CYS A 47 19.06 3.69 5.59
N VAL A 48 19.70 4.77 6.04
CA VAL A 48 19.16 6.14 5.91
C VAL A 48 19.07 6.51 4.44
N THR A 49 20.14 6.37 3.67
CA THR A 49 20.13 6.66 2.21
C THR A 49 19.28 5.67 1.42
N GLY A 50 18.91 4.53 2.01
CA GLY A 50 17.94 3.59 1.45
C GLY A 50 16.49 3.97 1.72
N CYS A 51 16.23 4.94 2.60
CA CYS A 51 14.92 5.51 2.86
C CYS A 51 14.68 6.71 1.92
N PRO A 52 13.61 6.74 1.12
CA PRO A 52 13.35 7.86 0.20
C PRO A 52 13.20 9.24 0.87
N VAL A 53 12.84 9.27 2.15
CA VAL A 53 12.68 10.48 2.97
C VAL A 53 13.76 10.61 4.05
N GLU A 54 14.82 9.79 3.97
CA GLU A 54 16.02 9.86 4.80
C GLU A 54 15.76 9.89 6.32
N VAL A 55 14.79 9.11 6.81
CA VAL A 55 14.53 8.96 8.25
C VAL A 55 15.82 8.59 8.97
N ASN A 56 16.13 9.25 10.09
CA ASN A 56 17.29 8.93 10.92
C ASN A 56 17.09 7.60 11.67
N ILE A 57 17.23 6.50 10.91
CA ILE A 57 16.94 5.14 11.36
C ILE A 57 17.76 4.73 12.60
N PRO A 58 19.08 4.95 12.66
CA PRO A 58 19.84 4.60 13.87
C PRO A 58 19.36 5.34 15.13
N LEU A 59 18.94 6.58 14.98
CA LEU A 59 18.54 7.43 16.11
C LEU A 59 17.17 7.00 16.66
N PHE A 60 16.16 6.78 15.80
CA PHE A 60 14.86 6.32 16.30
C PHE A 60 14.94 4.91 16.88
N ILE A 61 15.78 4.01 16.31
CA ILE A 61 15.98 2.67 16.88
C ILE A 61 16.69 2.77 18.23
N ALA A 62 17.62 3.71 18.41
CA ALA A 62 18.25 3.94 19.71
C ALA A 62 17.25 4.38 20.78
N ALA A 63 16.24 5.19 20.43
CA ALA A 63 15.14 5.53 21.33
C ALA A 63 14.32 4.29 21.71
N LEU A 64 13.98 3.44 20.74
CA LEU A 64 13.25 2.18 21.00
C LEU A 64 14.07 1.19 21.86
N LYS A 65 15.41 1.16 21.77
CA LYS A 65 16.24 0.37 22.68
C LYS A 65 16.04 0.78 24.15
N ASN A 66 15.77 2.05 24.39
CA ASN A 66 15.51 2.62 25.70
C ASN A 66 14.02 2.57 26.07
N ASP A 67 13.20 1.83 25.27
CA ASP A 67 11.76 1.70 25.48
C ASP A 67 11.03 3.05 25.42
N ASP A 68 11.48 3.95 24.55
CA ASP A 68 10.92 5.30 24.37
C ASP A 68 10.31 5.44 22.94
N PRO A 69 9.08 4.96 22.73
CA PRO A 69 8.40 5.08 21.43
C PRO A 69 8.01 6.53 21.11
N ASP A 70 7.81 7.40 22.11
CA ASP A 70 7.47 8.81 21.92
C ASP A 70 8.65 9.55 21.27
N LYS A 71 9.85 9.36 21.81
CA LYS A 71 11.08 9.94 21.22
C LYS A 71 11.40 9.33 19.85
N ALA A 72 11.15 8.03 19.67
CA ALA A 72 11.32 7.39 18.37
C ALA A 72 10.40 8.02 17.33
N LEU A 73 9.12 8.23 17.65
CA LEU A 73 8.14 8.87 16.78
C LEU A 73 8.50 10.32 16.47
N GLU A 74 8.97 11.09 17.47
CA GLU A 74 9.46 12.47 17.28
C GLU A 74 10.56 12.51 16.21
N ILE A 75 11.55 11.62 16.30
CA ILE A 75 12.66 11.54 15.34
C ILE A 75 12.16 11.15 13.93
N ILE A 76 11.24 10.20 13.83
CA ILE A 76 10.67 9.80 12.54
C ILE A 76 9.90 10.96 11.92
N ASN A 77 9.12 11.69 12.72
CA ASN A 77 8.28 12.81 12.28
C ASN A 77 9.09 14.01 11.74
N GLU A 78 10.41 14.08 11.94
CA GLU A 78 11.25 15.10 11.33
C GLU A 78 11.15 15.07 9.79
N THR A 79 11.07 13.87 9.20
CA THR A 79 11.07 13.70 7.73
C THR A 79 9.96 12.80 7.19
N ASN A 80 9.28 12.01 8.03
CA ASN A 80 8.15 11.14 7.66
C ASN A 80 6.90 11.50 8.46
N SER A 81 5.87 11.97 7.78
CA SER A 81 4.61 12.40 8.41
C SER A 81 3.56 11.27 8.52
N LEU A 82 3.85 10.06 8.03
CA LEU A 82 2.92 8.92 8.00
C LEU A 82 3.58 7.61 8.52
N PRO A 83 4.22 7.63 9.71
CA PRO A 83 5.03 6.49 10.17
C PRO A 83 4.21 5.22 10.39
N ALA A 84 3.00 5.31 10.91
CA ALA A 84 2.15 4.14 11.15
C ALA A 84 1.70 3.47 9.83
N VAL A 85 1.55 4.25 8.76
CA VAL A 85 1.27 3.76 7.39
C VAL A 85 2.54 3.18 6.78
N CYS A 86 3.66 3.93 6.79
CA CYS A 86 4.92 3.50 6.19
C CYS A 86 5.42 2.18 6.80
N GLY A 87 5.36 2.02 8.11
CA GLY A 87 5.74 0.79 8.80
C GLY A 87 4.94 -0.45 8.35
N ARG A 88 3.71 -0.25 7.81
CA ARG A 88 2.84 -1.32 7.31
C ARG A 88 3.00 -1.61 5.82
N VAL A 89 3.15 -0.57 4.98
CA VAL A 89 2.98 -0.73 3.53
C VAL A 89 4.19 -0.39 2.67
N CYS A 90 5.23 0.27 3.21
CA CYS A 90 6.47 0.50 2.47
C CYS A 90 7.14 -0.82 2.06
N PRO A 91 7.75 -0.90 0.87
CA PRO A 91 8.55 -2.06 0.46
C PRO A 91 9.95 -1.99 1.08
N GLN A 92 10.04 -2.06 2.43
CA GLN A 92 11.27 -1.88 3.19
C GLN A 92 12.38 -2.82 2.74
N GLU A 93 12.03 -4.05 2.32
CA GLU A 93 12.95 -5.05 1.78
C GLU A 93 13.66 -4.62 0.49
N LYS A 94 13.12 -3.62 -0.21
CA LYS A 94 13.71 -3.00 -1.41
C LYS A 94 14.31 -1.61 -1.13
N GLN A 95 14.09 -1.07 0.04
CA GLN A 95 14.50 0.28 0.48
C GLN A 95 15.49 0.22 1.64
N CYS A 96 15.12 0.71 2.83
CA CYS A 96 15.99 0.83 4.00
C CYS A 96 16.58 -0.52 4.45
N GLU A 97 15.79 -1.58 4.50
CA GLU A 97 16.23 -2.90 4.94
C GLU A 97 17.22 -3.55 3.95
N SER A 98 17.05 -3.31 2.64
CA SER A 98 18.01 -3.80 1.62
C SER A 98 19.43 -3.25 1.80
N LYS A 99 19.57 -2.10 2.47
CA LYS A 99 20.83 -1.43 2.72
C LYS A 99 21.38 -1.71 4.14
N CYS A 100 20.66 -2.46 4.96
CA CYS A 100 21.08 -2.76 6.31
C CYS A 100 22.34 -3.64 6.32
N VAL A 101 23.39 -3.21 7.00
CA VAL A 101 24.70 -3.91 7.08
C VAL A 101 24.54 -5.32 7.68
N ARG A 102 23.56 -5.52 8.56
CA ARG A 102 23.23 -6.84 9.10
C ARG A 102 22.86 -7.86 8.01
N GLY A 103 22.27 -7.39 6.90
CA GLY A 103 21.90 -8.24 5.76
C GLY A 103 23.09 -8.85 5.00
N ILE A 104 24.32 -8.36 5.21
CA ILE A 104 25.53 -8.87 4.54
C ILE A 104 25.91 -10.29 5.04
N LYS A 105 25.75 -10.54 6.34
CA LYS A 105 26.14 -11.82 6.98
C LYS A 105 24.99 -12.49 7.74
N GLY A 106 23.76 -12.07 7.49
CA GLY A 106 22.56 -12.57 8.15
C GLY A 106 21.31 -11.89 7.63
N GLN A 107 20.34 -11.64 8.51
CA GLN A 107 19.11 -10.95 8.15
C GLN A 107 19.17 -9.47 8.55
N PRO A 108 18.67 -8.54 7.71
CA PRO A 108 18.59 -7.12 8.05
C PRO A 108 17.71 -6.90 9.29
N VAL A 109 17.90 -5.79 9.96
CA VAL A 109 17.01 -5.35 11.03
C VAL A 109 15.62 -5.08 10.43
N ALA A 110 14.57 -5.47 11.15
CA ALA A 110 13.17 -5.24 10.75
C ALA A 110 12.79 -3.77 10.98
N ILE A 111 13.38 -2.88 10.18
CA ILE A 111 13.25 -1.43 10.32
C ILE A 111 11.79 -1.00 10.20
N GLY A 112 11.06 -1.55 9.22
CA GLY A 112 9.64 -1.24 9.03
C GLY A 112 8.77 -1.65 10.20
N GLN A 113 9.04 -2.79 10.85
CA GLN A 113 8.29 -3.22 12.03
C GLN A 113 8.59 -2.33 13.26
N LEU A 114 9.83 -1.84 13.39
CA LEU A 114 10.21 -0.89 14.43
C LEU A 114 9.58 0.50 14.19
N GLU A 115 9.56 0.96 12.95
CA GLU A 115 8.85 2.19 12.55
C GLU A 115 7.34 2.07 12.81
N ARG A 116 6.74 0.93 12.45
CA ARG A 116 5.35 0.62 12.76
C ARG A 116 5.07 0.69 14.26
N TYR A 117 5.96 0.12 15.10
CA TYR A 117 5.82 0.15 16.54
C TYR A 117 5.82 1.59 17.06
N ALA A 118 6.79 2.41 16.65
CA ALA A 118 6.86 3.81 17.03
C ALA A 118 5.60 4.60 16.57
N GLY A 119 5.15 4.39 15.31
CA GLY A 119 3.98 5.05 14.76
C GLY A 119 2.65 4.62 15.41
N THR A 120 2.59 3.40 15.98
CA THR A 120 1.38 2.87 16.63
C THR A 120 1.30 3.24 18.11
N TYR A 121 2.42 3.20 18.83
CA TYR A 121 2.43 3.36 20.30
C TYR A 121 3.01 4.69 20.77
N GLY A 122 3.77 5.39 19.92
CA GLY A 122 4.32 6.71 20.26
C GLY A 122 3.26 7.81 20.24
N LYS A 123 3.43 8.78 21.14
CA LYS A 123 2.54 9.93 21.35
C LYS A 123 3.30 11.23 21.07
N SER A 124 3.58 11.52 19.82
CA SER A 124 4.23 12.76 19.42
C SER A 124 3.35 13.53 18.44
N THR A 125 3.38 14.85 18.52
CA THR A 125 2.69 15.77 17.62
C THR A 125 3.72 16.56 16.82
N PHE A 126 3.28 17.09 15.69
CA PHE A 126 4.13 17.97 14.88
C PHE A 126 4.39 19.30 15.60
N SER A 127 5.62 19.78 15.56
CA SER A 127 5.94 21.17 15.88
C SER A 127 5.53 22.05 14.71
N VAL A 128 4.65 23.02 14.95
CA VAL A 128 4.16 23.96 13.93
C VAL A 128 4.81 25.32 14.18
N LYS A 129 5.45 25.89 13.16
CA LYS A 129 5.98 27.25 13.20
C LYS A 129 4.84 28.29 13.26
N PRO A 130 5.11 29.51 13.76
CA PRO A 130 4.15 30.61 13.67
C PRO A 130 3.64 30.80 12.24
N ASP A 131 2.41 31.29 12.13
CA ASP A 131 1.78 31.60 10.85
C ASP A 131 2.65 32.54 10.03
N ASN A 132 2.90 32.17 8.78
CA ASN A 132 3.72 32.91 7.84
C ASN A 132 2.88 33.71 6.81
N GLY A 133 1.55 33.74 6.97
CA GLY A 133 0.61 34.46 6.11
C GLY A 133 0.42 33.84 4.72
N LYS A 134 0.87 32.57 4.50
CA LYS A 134 0.71 31.86 3.23
C LYS A 134 -0.41 30.84 3.31
N LYS A 135 -1.31 30.88 2.31
CA LYS A 135 -2.45 29.97 2.16
C LYS A 135 -2.23 29.02 0.98
N VAL A 136 -2.26 27.72 1.23
CA VAL A 136 -1.97 26.69 0.21
C VAL A 136 -3.12 25.72 0.05
N CYS A 137 -3.56 25.50 -1.19
CA CYS A 137 -4.51 24.46 -1.57
C CYS A 137 -3.76 23.19 -1.96
N VAL A 138 -4.20 22.04 -1.40
CA VAL A 138 -3.70 20.71 -1.76
C VAL A 138 -4.83 19.91 -2.38
N ILE A 139 -4.74 19.59 -3.67
CA ILE A 139 -5.77 18.82 -4.40
C ILE A 139 -5.49 17.34 -4.27
N GLY A 140 -6.46 16.60 -3.71
CA GLY A 140 -6.35 15.18 -3.36
C GLY A 140 -5.87 14.98 -1.93
N SER A 141 -6.14 13.83 -1.34
CA SER A 141 -5.79 13.48 0.04
C SER A 141 -5.01 12.17 0.16
N GLY A 142 -4.38 11.72 -0.92
CA GLY A 142 -3.50 10.56 -0.89
C GLY A 142 -2.20 10.82 -0.13
N PRO A 143 -1.32 9.81 0.02
CA PRO A 143 -0.10 9.92 0.84
C PRO A 143 0.81 11.09 0.45
N ALA A 144 0.95 11.40 -0.85
CA ALA A 144 1.73 12.55 -1.32
C ALA A 144 1.14 13.87 -0.82
N SER A 145 -0.17 14.01 -0.91
CA SER A 145 -0.89 15.21 -0.47
C SER A 145 -0.88 15.37 1.05
N LEU A 146 -1.07 14.27 1.80
CA LEU A 146 -0.99 14.30 3.27
C LEU A 146 0.41 14.70 3.75
N THR A 147 1.45 14.17 3.12
CA THR A 147 2.84 14.56 3.41
C THR A 147 3.09 16.03 3.08
N CYS A 148 2.65 16.49 1.90
CA CYS A 148 2.77 17.89 1.50
C CYS A 148 2.04 18.80 2.49
N ALA A 149 0.82 18.48 2.87
CA ALA A 149 0.03 19.24 3.84
C ALA A 149 0.73 19.31 5.22
N ALA A 150 1.31 18.18 5.69
CA ALA A 150 2.06 18.14 6.92
C ALA A 150 3.27 19.08 6.89
N GLU A 151 4.09 19.00 5.83
CA GLU A 151 5.32 19.81 5.72
C GLU A 151 5.00 21.31 5.57
N LEU A 152 3.97 21.66 4.80
CA LEU A 152 3.51 23.05 4.69
C LEU A 152 2.98 23.57 6.03
N ARG A 153 2.23 22.76 6.77
CA ARG A 153 1.71 23.16 8.09
C ARG A 153 2.84 23.31 9.11
N LYS A 154 3.82 22.40 9.13
CA LYS A 154 5.05 22.55 9.94
C LYS A 154 5.77 23.86 9.63
N ALA A 155 5.76 24.30 8.37
CA ALA A 155 6.37 25.56 7.92
C ALA A 155 5.56 26.80 8.31
N GLY A 156 4.34 26.66 8.86
CA GLY A 156 3.47 27.76 9.29
C GLY A 156 2.47 28.23 8.22
N CYS A 157 2.28 27.48 7.13
CA CYS A 157 1.25 27.84 6.14
C CYS A 157 -0.15 27.45 6.64
N GLU A 158 -1.17 28.24 6.24
CA GLU A 158 -2.56 27.79 6.23
C GLU A 158 -2.72 26.76 5.08
N VAL A 159 -3.29 25.58 5.40
CA VAL A 159 -3.38 24.48 4.44
C VAL A 159 -4.79 23.92 4.37
N ILE A 160 -5.37 23.92 3.17
CA ILE A 160 -6.66 23.32 2.87
C ILE A 160 -6.46 22.16 1.89
N VAL A 161 -6.88 20.97 2.28
CA VAL A 161 -6.87 19.76 1.44
C VAL A 161 -8.26 19.57 0.84
N LYS A 162 -8.35 19.59 -0.49
CA LYS A 162 -9.60 19.41 -1.23
C LYS A 162 -9.63 18.00 -1.84
N GLU A 163 -10.59 17.16 -1.42
CA GLU A 163 -10.70 15.74 -1.77
C GLU A 163 -12.01 15.43 -2.50
N ALA A 164 -11.93 14.69 -3.61
CA ALA A 164 -13.07 14.32 -4.41
C ALA A 164 -14.02 13.31 -3.73
N PHE A 165 -13.47 12.43 -2.89
CA PHE A 165 -14.26 11.44 -2.17
C PHE A 165 -14.88 11.99 -0.89
N HIS A 166 -15.81 11.21 -0.33
CA HIS A 166 -16.49 11.52 0.94
C HIS A 166 -15.61 11.24 2.16
N THR A 167 -14.38 10.75 1.97
CA THR A 167 -13.40 10.51 3.03
C THR A 167 -11.99 10.77 2.51
N ALA A 168 -11.13 11.30 3.38
CA ALA A 168 -9.73 11.55 3.05
C ALA A 168 -8.87 10.28 3.18
N GLY A 169 -7.71 10.27 2.52
CA GLY A 169 -6.73 9.19 2.57
C GLY A 169 -6.34 8.62 1.21
N GLY A 170 -7.10 8.92 0.17
CA GLY A 170 -6.83 8.45 -1.19
C GLY A 170 -6.65 6.93 -1.25
N VAL A 171 -5.61 6.45 -1.93
CA VAL A 171 -5.31 5.02 -2.10
C VAL A 171 -5.16 4.25 -0.76
N LEU A 172 -4.81 4.92 0.33
CA LEU A 172 -4.72 4.31 1.66
C LEU A 172 -6.09 3.82 2.14
N VAL A 173 -7.16 4.45 1.66
CA VAL A 173 -8.54 4.12 2.02
C VAL A 173 -9.23 3.31 0.94
N TYR A 174 -9.20 3.75 -0.33
CA TYR A 174 -9.93 3.06 -1.39
C TYR A 174 -9.19 1.84 -1.96
N GLY A 175 -7.85 1.83 -1.96
CA GLY A 175 -7.04 0.82 -2.65
C GLY A 175 -6.53 -0.28 -1.74
N ILE A 176 -5.94 0.07 -0.59
CA ILE A 176 -5.34 -0.91 0.33
C ILE A 176 -6.43 -1.52 1.22
N PRO A 177 -6.55 -2.87 1.29
CA PRO A 177 -7.58 -3.53 2.10
C PRO A 177 -7.41 -3.30 3.61
N GLU A 178 -8.53 -3.41 4.34
CA GLU A 178 -8.60 -3.30 5.80
C GLU A 178 -7.60 -4.23 6.51
N PHE A 179 -7.50 -5.47 6.04
CA PHE A 179 -6.62 -6.49 6.60
C PHE A 179 -5.11 -6.22 6.42
N ARG A 180 -4.72 -5.25 5.58
CA ARG A 180 -3.33 -4.77 5.43
C ARG A 180 -3.08 -3.43 6.09
N LEU A 181 -4.03 -2.52 5.97
CA LEU A 181 -3.98 -1.18 6.52
C LEU A 181 -5.35 -0.81 7.08
N PRO A 182 -5.59 -1.01 8.37
CA PRO A 182 -6.82 -0.61 9.01
C PRO A 182 -7.12 0.87 8.78
N LYS A 183 -8.38 1.19 8.43
CA LYS A 183 -8.77 2.57 8.11
C LYS A 183 -8.75 3.47 9.34
N GLU A 184 -8.84 2.90 10.53
CA GLU A 184 -8.63 3.60 11.78
C GLU A 184 -7.22 4.20 11.87
N ILE A 185 -6.18 3.47 11.46
CA ILE A 185 -4.79 3.96 11.42
C ILE A 185 -4.67 5.17 10.48
N VAL A 186 -5.28 5.08 9.30
CA VAL A 186 -5.29 6.20 8.34
C VAL A 186 -6.04 7.39 8.92
N GLY A 187 -7.18 7.15 9.59
CA GLY A 187 -7.95 8.17 10.29
C GLY A 187 -7.13 8.89 11.36
N GLN A 188 -6.39 8.14 12.17
CA GLN A 188 -5.51 8.71 13.21
C GLN A 188 -4.42 9.61 12.61
N GLU A 189 -3.81 9.24 11.49
CA GLU A 189 -2.81 10.10 10.82
C GLU A 189 -3.46 11.39 10.26
N ILE A 190 -4.66 11.30 9.70
CA ILE A 190 -5.42 12.48 9.23
C ILE A 190 -5.82 13.36 10.41
N ASP A 191 -6.25 12.79 11.53
CA ASP A 191 -6.66 13.55 12.71
C ASP A 191 -5.48 14.29 13.36
N LYS A 192 -4.26 13.74 13.31
CA LYS A 192 -3.03 14.49 13.69
C LYS A 192 -2.86 15.73 12.83
N LEU A 193 -3.11 15.65 11.53
CA LEU A 193 -3.03 16.82 10.63
C LEU A 193 -4.12 17.85 10.94
N LYS A 194 -5.36 17.42 11.21
CA LYS A 194 -6.44 18.31 11.62
C LYS A 194 -6.11 19.02 12.93
N GLN A 195 -5.59 18.29 13.92
CA GLN A 195 -5.15 18.86 15.20
C GLN A 195 -4.01 19.88 15.02
N ALA A 196 -3.15 19.68 14.01
CA ALA A 196 -2.13 20.64 13.63
C ALA A 196 -2.69 21.86 12.85
N GLY A 197 -3.99 21.89 12.52
CA GLY A 197 -4.67 22.98 11.83
C GLY A 197 -4.70 22.83 10.30
N VAL A 198 -4.62 21.61 9.75
CA VAL A 198 -4.92 21.35 8.33
C VAL A 198 -6.43 21.18 8.17
N GLU A 199 -7.04 21.93 7.27
CA GLU A 199 -8.44 21.81 6.93
C GLU A 199 -8.67 20.80 5.80
N PHE A 200 -9.80 20.07 5.83
CA PHE A 200 -10.18 19.09 4.82
C PHE A 200 -11.57 19.39 4.28
N GLU A 201 -11.65 19.65 2.99
CA GLU A 201 -12.89 19.82 2.23
C GLU A 201 -13.13 18.59 1.37
N LEU A 202 -14.15 17.80 1.74
CA LEU A 202 -14.49 16.55 1.08
C LEU A 202 -15.58 16.78 0.03
N ASN A 203 -15.78 15.80 -0.88
CA ASN A 203 -16.72 15.89 -2.00
C ASN A 203 -16.43 17.06 -2.95
N PHE A 204 -15.19 17.48 -3.03
CA PHE A 204 -14.73 18.56 -3.88
C PHE A 204 -14.00 18.02 -5.11
N ILE A 205 -14.56 18.24 -6.29
CA ILE A 205 -13.95 17.80 -7.56
C ILE A 205 -13.27 18.99 -8.22
N ALA A 206 -11.95 19.08 -8.08
CA ALA A 206 -11.16 20.11 -8.73
C ALA A 206 -11.38 20.12 -10.25
N GLY A 207 -11.58 21.31 -10.82
CA GLY A 207 -11.95 21.50 -12.23
C GLY A 207 -13.43 21.33 -12.54
N LYS A 208 -14.26 20.93 -11.55
CA LYS A 208 -15.72 20.87 -11.65
C LYS A 208 -16.39 21.75 -10.60
N THR A 209 -16.03 21.58 -9.33
CA THR A 209 -16.53 22.44 -8.23
C THR A 209 -15.95 23.84 -8.38
N GLU A 210 -14.65 23.94 -8.56
CA GLU A 210 -13.92 25.15 -8.89
C GLU A 210 -12.86 24.83 -9.95
N THR A 211 -12.60 25.79 -10.83
CA THR A 211 -11.53 25.68 -11.83
C THR A 211 -10.16 25.90 -11.21
N LEU A 212 -9.11 25.41 -11.86
CA LEU A 212 -7.74 25.65 -11.42
C LEU A 212 -7.39 27.16 -11.39
N SER A 213 -8.00 27.96 -12.29
CA SER A 213 -7.81 29.41 -12.31
C SER A 213 -8.36 30.06 -11.05
N GLN A 214 -9.57 29.70 -10.63
CA GLN A 214 -10.19 30.19 -9.38
C GLN A 214 -9.34 29.82 -8.17
N LEU A 215 -8.88 28.56 -8.07
CA LEU A 215 -8.00 28.13 -6.98
C LEU A 215 -6.68 28.92 -6.96
N ARG A 216 -6.13 29.27 -8.12
CA ARG A 216 -4.89 30.08 -8.19
C ARG A 216 -5.10 31.57 -7.84
N GLU A 217 -6.31 32.06 -7.90
CA GLU A 217 -6.66 33.41 -7.45
C GLU A 217 -6.87 33.47 -5.93
N GLU A 218 -7.35 32.36 -5.34
CA GLU A 218 -7.65 32.27 -3.89
C GLU A 218 -6.45 31.91 -3.03
N TYR A 219 -5.52 31.11 -3.57
CA TYR A 219 -4.39 30.54 -2.82
C TYR A 219 -3.04 31.03 -3.34
N ASP A 220 -2.06 31.23 -2.44
CA ASP A 220 -0.70 31.57 -2.82
C ASP A 220 -0.02 30.46 -3.64
N ALA A 221 -0.40 29.19 -3.40
CA ALA A 221 0.08 28.04 -4.16
C ALA A 221 -0.97 26.92 -4.20
N VAL A 222 -0.91 26.10 -5.25
CA VAL A 222 -1.75 24.91 -5.42
C VAL A 222 -0.87 23.70 -5.68
N PHE A 223 -0.97 22.69 -4.81
CA PHE A 223 -0.32 21.39 -5.01
C PHE A 223 -1.32 20.41 -5.62
N ILE A 224 -0.95 19.71 -6.70
CA ILE A 224 -1.79 18.74 -7.38
C ILE A 224 -1.30 17.32 -7.06
N GLY A 225 -2.01 16.64 -6.16
CA GLY A 225 -1.71 15.29 -5.69
C GLY A 225 -2.86 14.29 -5.95
N THR A 226 -3.43 14.31 -7.15
CA THR A 226 -4.62 13.50 -7.52
C THR A 226 -4.34 11.99 -7.62
N GLY A 227 -3.06 11.58 -7.56
CA GLY A 227 -2.67 10.18 -7.65
C GLY A 227 -2.79 9.59 -9.05
N ALA A 228 -2.68 8.26 -9.13
CA ALA A 228 -2.76 7.46 -10.36
C ALA A 228 -3.89 6.43 -10.26
N GLY A 229 -5.10 6.89 -9.89
CA GLY A 229 -6.26 6.02 -9.66
C GLY A 229 -6.92 5.46 -10.92
N LEU A 230 -6.53 5.92 -12.12
CA LEU A 230 -7.10 5.40 -13.37
C LEU A 230 -6.59 3.98 -13.63
N PRO A 231 -7.49 3.03 -13.91
CA PRO A 231 -7.11 1.66 -14.20
C PRO A 231 -6.38 1.57 -15.54
N MET A 232 -5.41 0.66 -15.62
CA MET A 232 -4.79 0.27 -16.87
C MET A 232 -5.48 -1.00 -17.39
N PHE A 233 -6.20 -0.88 -18.48
CA PHE A 233 -6.81 -2.01 -19.17
C PHE A 233 -5.77 -2.75 -20.03
N MET A 234 -6.02 -4.03 -20.27
CA MET A 234 -5.14 -4.86 -21.11
C MET A 234 -5.34 -4.59 -22.62
N ASN A 235 -6.46 -3.98 -22.98
CA ASN A 235 -6.92 -3.73 -24.35
C ASN A 235 -7.07 -5.05 -25.17
N ILE A 236 -7.67 -6.06 -24.54
CA ILE A 236 -7.98 -7.35 -25.15
C ILE A 236 -9.49 -7.55 -25.28
N PRO A 237 -9.96 -8.39 -26.23
CA PRO A 237 -11.38 -8.67 -26.38
C PRO A 237 -12.00 -9.25 -25.10
N GLY A 238 -13.23 -8.84 -24.79
CA GLY A 238 -14.01 -9.36 -23.68
C GLY A 238 -13.86 -8.58 -22.36
N GLU A 239 -13.08 -7.50 -22.30
CA GLU A 239 -12.94 -6.68 -21.08
C GLU A 239 -14.24 -6.03 -20.60
N SER A 240 -15.25 -5.88 -21.47
CA SER A 240 -16.57 -5.35 -21.14
C SER A 240 -17.58 -6.41 -20.66
N LEU A 241 -17.21 -7.66 -20.57
CA LEU A 241 -18.07 -8.72 -20.05
C LEU A 241 -18.38 -8.48 -18.56
N LYS A 242 -19.62 -8.80 -18.16
CA LYS A 242 -20.00 -8.79 -16.74
C LYS A 242 -19.11 -9.77 -15.96
N GLY A 243 -18.56 -9.31 -14.86
CA GLY A 243 -17.62 -10.09 -14.04
C GLY A 243 -16.16 -9.77 -14.32
N VAL A 244 -15.84 -8.99 -15.35
CA VAL A 244 -14.52 -8.43 -15.58
C VAL A 244 -14.46 -7.05 -14.91
N TYR A 245 -13.49 -6.87 -14.02
CA TYR A 245 -13.29 -5.64 -13.26
C TYR A 245 -11.84 -5.19 -13.33
N SER A 246 -11.61 -3.89 -13.30
CA SER A 246 -10.30 -3.40 -12.88
C SER A 246 -10.14 -3.66 -11.37
N ALA A 247 -8.92 -3.97 -10.93
CA ALA A 247 -8.64 -4.15 -9.50
C ALA A 247 -8.97 -2.89 -8.69
N ASN A 248 -8.75 -1.69 -9.26
CA ASN A 248 -9.10 -0.43 -8.61
C ASN A 248 -10.62 -0.31 -8.36
N GLU A 249 -11.46 -0.64 -9.34
CA GLU A 249 -12.91 -0.62 -9.17
C GLU A 249 -13.35 -1.62 -8.10
N TYR A 250 -12.86 -2.86 -8.19
CA TYR A 250 -13.18 -3.91 -7.23
C TYR A 250 -12.79 -3.52 -5.81
N LEU A 251 -11.55 -3.09 -5.60
CA LEU A 251 -11.05 -2.69 -4.29
C LEU A 251 -11.72 -1.42 -3.76
N THR A 252 -12.06 -0.46 -4.62
CA THR A 252 -12.80 0.74 -4.21
C THR A 252 -14.18 0.38 -3.66
N ARG A 253 -14.92 -0.52 -4.32
CA ARG A 253 -16.22 -1.02 -3.82
C ARG A 253 -16.07 -1.69 -2.45
N VAL A 254 -15.06 -2.54 -2.31
CA VAL A 254 -14.85 -3.30 -1.06
C VAL A 254 -14.34 -2.39 0.06
N ASN A 255 -13.33 -1.58 -0.18
CA ASN A 255 -12.65 -0.82 0.87
C ASN A 255 -13.35 0.51 1.19
N LEU A 256 -13.51 1.39 0.18
CA LEU A 256 -14.10 2.72 0.37
C LEU A 256 -15.58 2.63 0.71
N MET A 257 -16.32 1.81 -0.05
CA MET A 257 -17.77 1.64 0.12
C MET A 257 -18.12 0.55 1.14
N LYS A 258 -17.10 -0.12 1.72
CA LYS A 258 -17.23 -1.14 2.77
C LYS A 258 -18.15 -2.31 2.38
N ALA A 259 -18.16 -2.70 1.08
CA ALA A 259 -19.04 -3.73 0.55
C ALA A 259 -18.82 -5.14 1.16
N TYR A 260 -17.76 -5.31 1.95
CA TYR A 260 -17.51 -6.53 2.74
C TYR A 260 -18.33 -6.62 4.04
N LYS A 261 -18.96 -5.52 4.47
CA LYS A 261 -19.77 -5.51 5.69
C LYS A 261 -21.19 -6.01 5.40
N GLU A 262 -21.74 -6.74 6.35
CA GLU A 262 -23.14 -7.13 6.30
C GLU A 262 -24.05 -5.90 6.25
N GLY A 263 -25.04 -5.93 5.37
CA GLY A 263 -25.95 -4.79 5.15
C GLY A 263 -25.37 -3.62 4.36
N ALA A 264 -24.22 -3.77 3.71
CA ALA A 264 -23.65 -2.72 2.86
C ALA A 264 -24.55 -2.46 1.63
N ASP A 265 -24.81 -1.19 1.30
CA ASP A 265 -25.62 -0.80 0.15
C ASP A 265 -24.92 -0.99 -1.21
N THR A 266 -23.59 -1.06 -1.21
CA THR A 266 -22.82 -1.20 -2.44
C THR A 266 -22.69 -2.65 -2.85
N PRO A 267 -23.23 -3.02 -4.05
CA PRO A 267 -23.12 -4.40 -4.53
C PRO A 267 -21.70 -4.71 -4.96
N VAL A 268 -21.23 -5.91 -4.61
CA VAL A 268 -20.01 -6.51 -5.16
C VAL A 268 -20.33 -7.91 -5.67
N LEU A 269 -19.80 -8.27 -6.83
CA LEU A 269 -19.98 -9.59 -7.38
C LEU A 269 -19.08 -10.60 -6.65
N HIS A 270 -19.67 -11.65 -6.09
CA HIS A 270 -18.96 -12.77 -5.48
C HIS A 270 -18.76 -13.85 -6.54
N GLY A 271 -17.56 -13.91 -7.12
CA GLY A 271 -17.18 -15.00 -8.04
C GLY A 271 -16.76 -16.23 -7.27
N LYS A 272 -17.18 -17.43 -7.73
CA LYS A 272 -16.71 -18.70 -7.15
C LYS A 272 -15.27 -19.00 -7.56
N LYS A 273 -14.96 -18.78 -8.84
CA LYS A 273 -13.62 -18.90 -9.40
C LYS A 273 -13.18 -17.54 -9.88
N VAL A 274 -12.07 -17.06 -9.36
CA VAL A 274 -11.58 -15.70 -9.65
C VAL A 274 -10.16 -15.78 -10.20
N CYS A 275 -9.95 -15.13 -11.35
CA CYS A 275 -8.63 -14.93 -11.91
C CYS A 275 -8.20 -13.46 -11.74
N VAL A 276 -7.07 -13.24 -11.10
CA VAL A 276 -6.46 -11.93 -10.95
C VAL A 276 -5.25 -11.84 -11.88
N ILE A 277 -5.23 -10.84 -12.75
CA ILE A 277 -4.16 -10.67 -13.73
C ILE A 277 -3.11 -9.70 -13.19
N GLY A 278 -1.92 -10.22 -12.94
CA GLY A 278 -0.81 -9.44 -12.41
C GLY A 278 -0.18 -10.05 -11.15
N ALA A 279 0.91 -9.45 -10.67
CA ALA A 279 1.65 -9.91 -9.48
C ALA A 279 2.22 -8.74 -8.66
N GLY A 280 1.61 -7.56 -8.73
CA GLY A 280 1.91 -6.42 -7.85
C GLY A 280 1.09 -6.48 -6.55
N ASN A 281 1.35 -5.55 -5.63
CA ASN A 281 0.61 -5.46 -4.36
C ASN A 281 -0.91 -5.38 -4.58
N VAL A 282 -1.35 -4.61 -5.59
CA VAL A 282 -2.78 -4.48 -5.94
C VAL A 282 -3.40 -5.82 -6.35
N ALA A 283 -2.64 -6.66 -7.08
CA ALA A 283 -3.10 -8.00 -7.46
C ALA A 283 -3.20 -8.93 -6.23
N CYS A 284 -2.22 -8.89 -5.32
CA CYS A 284 -2.29 -9.63 -4.05
C CYS A 284 -3.50 -9.17 -3.23
N ASP A 285 -3.74 -7.85 -3.15
CA ASP A 285 -4.87 -7.27 -2.44
C ASP A 285 -6.21 -7.73 -3.02
N ALA A 286 -6.36 -7.68 -4.34
CA ALA A 286 -7.58 -8.13 -5.02
C ALA A 286 -7.82 -9.64 -4.83
N ALA A 287 -6.78 -10.47 -4.97
CA ALA A 287 -6.87 -11.92 -4.81
C ALA A 287 -7.25 -12.31 -3.38
N ARG A 288 -6.58 -11.74 -2.38
CA ARG A 288 -6.87 -12.00 -0.97
C ARG A 288 -8.24 -11.46 -0.54
N THR A 289 -8.68 -10.35 -1.15
CA THR A 289 -10.03 -9.82 -0.95
C THR A 289 -11.09 -10.76 -1.52
N ALA A 290 -10.86 -11.33 -2.71
CA ALA A 290 -11.80 -12.28 -3.32
C ALA A 290 -11.99 -13.53 -2.46
N LEU A 291 -10.92 -14.09 -1.86
CA LEU A 291 -11.01 -15.19 -0.90
C LEU A 291 -11.92 -14.83 0.29
N ARG A 292 -11.71 -13.66 0.90
CA ARG A 292 -12.49 -13.16 2.05
C ARG A 292 -13.96 -12.94 1.73
N LEU A 293 -14.26 -12.64 0.48
CA LEU A 293 -15.63 -12.50 -0.03
C LEU A 293 -16.25 -13.83 -0.47
N GLY A 294 -15.60 -14.98 -0.21
CA GLY A 294 -16.14 -16.31 -0.38
C GLY A 294 -15.84 -16.99 -1.72
N ALA A 295 -14.82 -16.52 -2.46
CA ALA A 295 -14.35 -17.26 -3.63
C ALA A 295 -13.81 -18.63 -3.21
N GLU A 296 -14.24 -19.68 -3.92
CA GLU A 296 -13.82 -21.07 -3.70
C GLU A 296 -12.40 -21.32 -4.24
N GLU A 297 -12.08 -20.67 -5.35
CA GLU A 297 -10.76 -20.74 -6.02
C GLU A 297 -10.34 -19.38 -6.51
N VAL A 298 -9.12 -18.97 -6.13
CA VAL A 298 -8.51 -17.73 -6.62
C VAL A 298 -7.14 -18.01 -7.19
N SER A 299 -6.92 -17.56 -8.43
CA SER A 299 -5.65 -17.72 -9.13
C SER A 299 -5.09 -16.36 -9.56
N MET A 300 -3.81 -16.14 -9.34
CA MET A 300 -3.09 -15.00 -9.90
C MET A 300 -2.32 -15.44 -11.14
N LEU A 301 -2.69 -14.92 -12.30
CA LEU A 301 -2.01 -15.18 -13.57
C LEU A 301 -0.93 -14.13 -13.80
N TYR A 302 0.31 -14.56 -13.97
CA TYR A 302 1.42 -13.65 -14.15
C TYR A 302 2.28 -14.03 -15.35
N ARG A 303 2.52 -13.05 -16.22
CA ARG A 303 3.27 -13.25 -17.48
C ARG A 303 4.77 -13.46 -17.32
N ARG A 304 5.31 -13.34 -16.10
CA ARG A 304 6.72 -13.60 -15.77
C ARG A 304 6.84 -14.69 -14.71
N GLY A 305 8.03 -14.91 -14.20
CA GLY A 305 8.32 -15.85 -13.12
C GLY A 305 8.20 -15.23 -11.73
N ARG A 306 8.41 -16.07 -10.72
CA ARG A 306 8.35 -15.68 -9.29
C ARG A 306 9.35 -14.56 -8.95
N GLU A 307 10.56 -14.64 -9.49
CA GLU A 307 11.64 -13.68 -9.23
C GLU A 307 11.30 -12.27 -9.74
N GLU A 308 10.45 -12.17 -10.74
CA GLU A 308 10.04 -10.92 -11.36
C GLU A 308 8.78 -10.30 -10.70
N MET A 309 8.23 -10.92 -9.65
CA MET A 309 7.06 -10.36 -8.95
C MET A 309 7.41 -9.03 -8.28
N PRO A 310 6.68 -7.93 -8.59
CA PRO A 310 6.97 -6.62 -8.00
C PRO A 310 6.37 -6.43 -6.60
N ALA A 311 5.43 -7.28 -6.16
CA ALA A 311 4.82 -7.21 -4.84
C ALA A 311 5.84 -7.38 -3.71
N ARG A 312 5.49 -6.96 -2.50
CA ARG A 312 6.25 -7.26 -1.30
C ARG A 312 6.27 -8.76 -1.04
N ARG A 313 7.40 -9.28 -0.57
CA ARG A 313 7.55 -10.72 -0.27
C ARG A 313 6.50 -11.21 0.72
N GLU A 314 6.30 -10.46 1.80
CA GLU A 314 5.30 -10.76 2.82
C GLU A 314 3.89 -10.90 2.24
N GLU A 315 3.51 -10.03 1.27
CA GLU A 315 2.19 -10.09 0.64
C GLU A 315 2.02 -11.30 -0.28
N ILE A 316 3.10 -11.70 -0.96
CA ILE A 316 3.11 -12.92 -1.78
C ILE A 316 2.97 -14.16 -0.89
N GLU A 317 3.76 -14.23 0.19
CA GLU A 317 3.74 -15.33 1.15
C GLU A 317 2.34 -15.44 1.79
N HIS A 318 1.76 -14.33 2.24
CA HIS A 318 0.43 -14.31 2.81
C HIS A 318 -0.65 -14.77 1.80
N ALA A 319 -0.55 -14.38 0.52
CA ALA A 319 -1.50 -14.82 -0.49
C ALA A 319 -1.43 -16.34 -0.71
N GLU A 320 -0.22 -16.92 -0.78
CA GLU A 320 -0.03 -18.37 -0.92
C GLU A 320 -0.53 -19.14 0.32
N GLU A 321 -0.19 -18.66 1.52
CA GLU A 321 -0.65 -19.27 2.78
C GLU A 321 -2.18 -19.26 2.92
N GLU A 322 -2.84 -18.24 2.38
CA GLU A 322 -4.30 -18.11 2.34
C GLU A 322 -4.95 -18.96 1.24
N GLY A 323 -4.15 -19.60 0.36
CA GLY A 323 -4.61 -20.54 -0.67
C GLY A 323 -4.78 -19.92 -2.06
N VAL A 324 -4.24 -18.73 -2.33
CA VAL A 324 -4.17 -18.18 -3.69
C VAL A 324 -3.19 -18.97 -4.53
N LYS A 325 -3.63 -19.43 -5.72
CA LYS A 325 -2.77 -20.15 -6.67
C LYS A 325 -1.98 -19.16 -7.51
N LEU A 326 -0.66 -19.28 -7.52
CA LEU A 326 0.22 -18.50 -8.41
C LEU A 326 0.47 -19.28 -9.71
N VAL A 327 0.07 -18.72 -10.84
CA VAL A 327 0.23 -19.30 -12.17
C VAL A 327 1.18 -18.40 -12.97
N PHE A 328 2.40 -18.87 -13.15
CA PHE A 328 3.46 -18.13 -13.82
C PHE A 328 3.54 -18.42 -15.31
N LEU A 329 4.17 -17.51 -16.05
CA LEU A 329 4.42 -17.61 -17.47
C LEU A 329 3.13 -17.78 -18.28
N VAL A 330 2.09 -17.04 -17.89
CA VAL A 330 0.78 -17.06 -18.54
C VAL A 330 0.29 -15.63 -18.71
N ASN A 331 -0.21 -15.30 -19.91
CA ASN A 331 -0.80 -14.00 -20.20
C ASN A 331 -2.15 -14.19 -20.91
N PRO A 332 -3.25 -13.60 -20.45
CA PRO A 332 -4.52 -13.59 -21.16
C PRO A 332 -4.42 -12.80 -22.47
N VAL A 333 -5.07 -13.30 -23.53
CA VAL A 333 -5.18 -12.68 -24.84
C VAL A 333 -6.61 -12.27 -25.19
N ARG A 334 -7.60 -12.88 -24.54
CA ARG A 334 -9.00 -12.43 -24.54
C ARG A 334 -9.77 -13.04 -23.37
N PHE A 335 -10.85 -12.41 -22.96
CA PHE A 335 -11.83 -13.01 -22.04
C PHE A 335 -12.96 -13.66 -22.82
N LEU A 336 -13.35 -14.84 -22.36
CA LEU A 336 -14.44 -15.63 -22.93
C LEU A 336 -15.69 -15.42 -22.10
N GLY A 337 -16.85 -15.46 -22.74
CA GLY A 337 -18.10 -15.24 -22.02
C GLY A 337 -19.28 -15.91 -22.69
N GLU A 338 -20.29 -16.19 -21.88
CA GLU A 338 -21.58 -16.71 -22.29
C GLU A 338 -22.68 -15.83 -21.69
N ASN A 339 -23.72 -15.51 -22.47
CA ASN A 339 -24.82 -14.66 -22.03
C ASN A 339 -24.39 -13.29 -21.46
N GLY A 340 -23.27 -12.75 -21.99
CA GLY A 340 -22.72 -11.45 -21.57
C GLY A 340 -21.93 -11.47 -20.28
N ALA A 341 -21.69 -12.65 -19.66
CA ALA A 341 -20.88 -12.81 -18.45
C ALA A 341 -19.60 -13.61 -18.75
N VAL A 342 -18.51 -13.29 -18.07
CA VAL A 342 -17.21 -13.99 -18.21
C VAL A 342 -17.35 -15.43 -17.65
N ASN A 343 -16.72 -16.39 -18.36
CA ASN A 343 -16.64 -17.79 -17.94
C ASN A 343 -15.23 -18.38 -18.14
N GLY A 344 -14.26 -17.58 -18.59
CA GLY A 344 -12.89 -18.00 -18.76
C GLY A 344 -12.02 -16.96 -19.46
N ALA A 345 -10.75 -17.26 -19.55
CA ALA A 345 -9.77 -16.48 -20.29
C ALA A 345 -9.00 -17.39 -21.26
N GLU A 346 -8.90 -17.00 -22.53
CA GLU A 346 -7.91 -17.58 -23.43
C GLU A 346 -6.57 -16.96 -23.08
N CYS A 347 -5.61 -17.82 -22.76
CA CYS A 347 -4.29 -17.45 -22.31
C CYS A 347 -3.24 -18.03 -23.25
N ILE A 348 -2.09 -17.35 -23.35
CA ILE A 348 -0.90 -17.84 -24.05
C ILE A 348 0.21 -18.09 -23.04
N ARG A 349 1.03 -19.11 -23.26
CA ARG A 349 2.22 -19.35 -22.44
C ARG A 349 3.31 -18.34 -22.78
N MET A 350 4.14 -18.05 -21.80
CA MET A 350 5.24 -17.09 -21.93
C MET A 350 6.57 -17.76 -21.63
N GLU A 351 7.62 -17.20 -22.18
CA GLU A 351 9.01 -17.48 -21.80
C GLU A 351 9.68 -16.19 -21.33
N LEU A 352 10.80 -16.34 -20.62
CA LEU A 352 11.57 -15.21 -20.13
C LEU A 352 12.76 -14.95 -21.04
N GLY A 353 12.75 -13.80 -21.71
CA GLY A 353 13.85 -13.28 -22.50
C GLY A 353 14.82 -12.42 -21.67
N GLU A 354 15.56 -11.56 -22.33
CA GLU A 354 16.53 -10.66 -21.72
C GLU A 354 15.87 -9.64 -20.76
N PRO A 355 16.60 -9.15 -19.76
CA PRO A 355 16.10 -8.13 -18.84
C PRO A 355 15.67 -6.84 -19.55
N ASP A 356 14.57 -6.25 -19.08
CA ASP A 356 14.12 -4.91 -19.50
C ASP A 356 14.82 -3.78 -18.69
N ALA A 357 14.46 -2.53 -18.96
CA ALA A 357 15.04 -1.36 -18.26
C ALA A 357 14.82 -1.38 -16.74
N SER A 358 13.87 -2.18 -16.23
CA SER A 358 13.63 -2.37 -14.80
C SER A 358 14.47 -3.51 -14.20
N GLY A 359 15.32 -4.16 -14.98
CA GLY A 359 16.12 -5.32 -14.59
C GLY A 359 15.34 -6.64 -14.52
N ARG A 360 14.05 -6.65 -14.89
CA ARG A 360 13.21 -7.87 -14.90
C ARG A 360 13.22 -8.48 -16.29
N ARG A 361 13.29 -9.81 -16.39
CA ARG A 361 13.27 -10.51 -17.67
C ARG A 361 11.97 -10.24 -18.42
N ARG A 362 12.07 -9.97 -19.74
CA ARG A 362 10.91 -9.67 -20.59
C ARG A 362 10.08 -10.93 -20.81
N PRO A 363 8.73 -10.85 -20.71
CA PRO A 363 7.88 -11.96 -21.10
C PRO A 363 7.77 -12.00 -22.62
N VAL A 364 8.02 -13.17 -23.22
CA VAL A 364 7.93 -13.43 -24.67
C VAL A 364 6.83 -14.47 -24.89
N PRO A 365 5.83 -14.22 -25.75
CA PRO A 365 4.79 -15.20 -26.06
C PRO A 365 5.37 -16.43 -26.77
N VAL A 366 4.87 -17.63 -26.43
CA VAL A 366 5.14 -18.87 -27.13
C VAL A 366 4.02 -19.11 -28.13
N GLU A 367 4.28 -18.93 -29.42
CA GLU A 367 3.29 -19.08 -30.47
C GLU A 367 2.68 -20.49 -30.48
N GLY A 368 1.37 -20.60 -30.71
CA GLY A 368 0.63 -21.85 -30.74
C GLY A 368 0.46 -22.54 -29.37
N SER A 369 0.68 -21.83 -28.27
CA SER A 369 0.53 -22.36 -26.91
C SER A 369 -0.74 -21.92 -26.23
N GLU A 370 -1.73 -21.43 -26.97
CA GLU A 370 -2.99 -20.92 -26.47
C GLU A 370 -3.78 -22.02 -25.76
N PHE A 371 -4.40 -21.65 -24.64
CA PHE A 371 -5.25 -22.54 -23.85
C PHE A 371 -6.31 -21.76 -23.10
N ILE A 372 -7.38 -22.44 -22.70
CA ILE A 372 -8.45 -21.82 -21.90
C ILE A 372 -8.16 -22.01 -20.42
N TYR A 373 -8.18 -20.90 -19.67
CA TYR A 373 -8.14 -20.88 -18.21
C TYR A 373 -9.57 -20.58 -17.69
N PRO A 374 -10.20 -21.49 -16.93
CA PRO A 374 -11.56 -21.28 -16.43
C PRO A 374 -11.59 -20.27 -15.27
N CYS A 375 -12.54 -19.36 -15.26
CA CYS A 375 -12.80 -18.42 -14.15
C CYS A 375 -14.26 -17.96 -14.11
#